data_7c8709bfda1c2ab57ce6d7241b1d811d
#
_entry.id   7c8709bfda1c2ab57ce6d7241b1d811d
#
_cell.length_a   1.000
_cell.length_b   1.000
_cell.length_c   1.000
_cell.angle_alpha   90.00
_cell.angle_beta   90.00
_cell.angle_gamma   90.00
#
_symmetry.space_group_name_H-M   'P 1'
#
loop_
_entity.id
_entity.type
_entity.pdbx_description
1 polymer ?
#
loop_
_entity_poly.entity_id
_entity_poly.type
_entity_poly.pdbx_seq_one_letter_code
_entity_poly.pdbx_strand_id
1 'polypeptide(L)' 'MKTPTEVGQIAEDLITTYCTSAGVETPDDVRKACELLISKAARAIEKYNGHPKSVEVLSRTMSYVATNPMPAGGVQ' A
#
# COMPACT_ATOMS: atom_id res chain seq x y z
N MET A 1 -18.89 5.45 3.40
CA MET A 1 -17.43 5.43 3.55
C MET A 1 -16.91 6.85 3.73
N LYS A 2 -15.84 7.01 4.49
CA LYS A 2 -15.19 8.31 4.66
C LYS A 2 -14.61 8.81 3.33
N THR A 3 -14.19 10.08 3.29
CA THR A 3 -13.61 10.65 2.07
C THR A 3 -12.29 9.97 1.72
N PRO A 4 -11.87 10.03 0.44
CA PRO A 4 -10.57 9.48 0.05
C PRO A 4 -9.40 10.02 0.86
N THR A 5 -9.42 11.32 1.21
CA THR A 5 -8.37 11.92 2.03
C THR A 5 -8.34 11.31 3.42
N GLU A 6 -9.50 11.13 4.04
CA GLU A 6 -9.58 10.50 5.36
C GLU A 6 -9.15 9.05 5.34
N VAL A 7 -9.58 8.29 4.32
CA VAL A 7 -9.20 6.88 4.18
C VAL A 7 -7.69 6.77 3.92
N GLY A 8 -7.13 7.68 3.13
CA GLY A 8 -5.69 7.72 2.88
C GLY A 8 -4.89 7.97 4.15
N GLN A 9 -5.38 8.87 5.02
CA GLN A 9 -4.72 9.13 6.29
C GLN A 9 -4.77 7.92 7.22
N ILE A 10 -5.91 7.23 7.25
CA ILE A 10 -6.04 5.99 8.02
C ILE A 10 -5.05 4.94 7.52
N ALA A 11 -4.89 4.84 6.20
CA ALA A 11 -3.95 3.89 5.62
C ALA A 11 -2.50 4.22 6.01
N GLU A 12 -2.12 5.50 5.98
CA GLU A 12 -0.77 5.91 6.39
C GLU A 12 -0.50 5.56 7.85
N ASP A 13 -1.47 5.85 8.72
CA ASP A 13 -1.35 5.53 10.14
C ASP A 13 -1.27 4.03 10.36
N LEU A 14 -2.06 3.27 9.60
CA LEU A 14 -2.03 1.80 9.66
C LEU A 14 -0.67 1.26 9.27
N ILE A 15 -0.07 1.82 8.21
CA ILE A 15 1.25 1.36 7.74
C ILE A 15 2.30 1.56 8.82
N THR A 16 2.28 2.71 9.49
CA THR A 16 3.21 2.99 10.59
C THR A 16 3.08 1.95 11.71
N THR A 17 1.84 1.70 12.15
CA THR A 17 1.56 0.72 13.20
C THR A 17 1.95 -0.70 12.74
N TYR A 18 1.63 -1.02 11.49
CA TYR A 18 1.94 -2.31 10.89
C TYR A 18 3.45 -2.58 10.88
N CYS A 19 4.24 -1.61 10.42
CA CYS A 19 5.69 -1.75 10.36
C CYS A 19 6.29 -1.90 11.76
N THR A 20 5.78 -1.12 12.72
CA THR A 20 6.24 -1.23 14.12
C THR A 20 5.94 -2.62 14.67
N SER A 21 4.73 -3.11 14.46
CA SER A 21 4.31 -4.44 14.93
C SER A 21 5.10 -5.56 14.28
N ALA A 22 5.50 -5.37 13.03
CA ALA A 22 6.27 -6.35 12.28
C ALA A 22 7.77 -6.37 12.64
N GLY A 23 8.20 -5.43 13.47
CA GLY A 23 9.61 -5.36 13.88
C GLY A 23 10.54 -4.82 12.80
N VAL A 24 10.02 -3.92 11.97
CA VAL A 24 10.79 -3.30 10.88
C VAL A 24 11.90 -2.42 11.47
N GLU A 25 13.13 -2.61 11.00
CA GLU A 25 14.29 -1.86 11.46
C GLU A 25 15.05 -1.17 10.33
N THR A 26 14.94 -1.66 9.11
CA THR A 26 15.69 -1.14 7.96
C THR A 26 14.75 -0.80 6.81
N PRO A 27 15.21 0.04 5.85
CA PRO A 27 14.40 0.30 4.65
C PRO A 27 14.02 -0.97 3.88
N ASP A 28 14.90 -1.97 3.86
CA ASP A 28 14.58 -3.24 3.20
C ASP A 28 13.49 -4.00 3.93
N ASP A 29 13.47 -3.92 5.26
CA ASP A 29 12.38 -4.49 6.05
C ASP A 29 11.04 -3.82 5.71
N VAL A 30 11.04 -2.49 5.51
CA VAL A 30 9.85 -1.76 5.08
C VAL A 30 9.33 -2.32 3.76
N ARG A 31 10.23 -2.51 2.79
CA ARG A 31 9.85 -3.07 1.49
C ARG A 31 9.22 -4.44 1.64
N LYS A 32 9.86 -5.32 2.40
CA LYS A 32 9.35 -6.68 2.60
C LYS A 32 7.98 -6.69 3.28
N ALA A 33 7.83 -5.91 4.34
CA ALA A 33 6.58 -5.84 5.07
C ALA A 33 5.46 -5.26 4.21
N CYS A 34 5.74 -4.18 3.48
CA CYS A 34 4.74 -3.54 2.62
C CYS A 34 4.40 -4.40 1.40
N GLU A 35 5.34 -5.18 0.90
CA GLU A 35 5.07 -6.12 -0.19
C GLU A 35 4.00 -7.14 0.22
N LEU A 36 4.12 -7.67 1.45
CA LEU A 36 3.12 -8.57 2.00
C LEU A 36 1.77 -7.86 2.19
N LEU A 37 1.79 -6.61 2.63
CA LEU A 37 0.57 -5.83 2.81
C LEU A 37 -0.14 -5.60 1.48
N ILE A 38 0.60 -5.29 0.41
CA ILE A 38 0.05 -5.14 -0.94
C ILE A 38 -0.65 -6.44 -1.36
N SER A 39 0.01 -7.57 -1.14
CA SER A 39 -0.55 -8.87 -1.48
C SER A 39 -1.85 -9.15 -0.72
N LYS A 40 -1.88 -8.85 0.57
CA LYS A 40 -3.10 -9.05 1.38
C LYS A 40 -4.22 -8.11 0.96
N ALA A 41 -3.89 -6.85 0.63
CA ALA A 41 -4.88 -5.90 0.14
C ALA A 41 -5.46 -6.36 -1.20
N ALA A 42 -4.62 -6.89 -2.09
CA ALA A 42 -5.07 -7.43 -3.37
C ALA A 42 -6.04 -8.59 -3.17
N ARG A 43 -5.77 -9.47 -2.21
CA ARG A 43 -6.66 -10.58 -1.89
C ARG A 43 -8.00 -10.11 -1.31
N ALA A 44 -7.99 -9.03 -0.52
CA ALA A 44 -9.22 -8.45 -0.01
C ALA A 44 -10.08 -7.91 -1.15
N ILE A 45 -9.48 -7.23 -2.12
CA ILE A 45 -10.21 -6.74 -3.29
C ILE A 45 -10.80 -7.92 -4.07
N GLU A 46 -10.01 -8.96 -4.27
CA GLU A 46 -10.45 -10.17 -4.98
C GLU A 46 -11.65 -10.82 -4.28
N LYS A 47 -11.59 -10.92 -2.97
CA LYS A 47 -12.65 -11.56 -2.18
C LYS A 47 -14.00 -10.83 -2.33
N TYR A 48 -13.98 -9.51 -2.34
CA TYR A 48 -15.22 -8.72 -2.35
C TYR A 48 -15.61 -8.21 -3.73
N ASN A 49 -14.70 -8.15 -4.69
CA ASN A 49 -14.94 -7.56 -6.01
C ASN A 49 -14.59 -8.48 -7.18
N GLY A 50 -13.99 -9.64 -6.92
CA GLY A 50 -13.60 -10.59 -7.94
C GLY A 50 -12.17 -10.41 -8.42
N HIS A 51 -11.62 -11.48 -9.01
CA HIS A 51 -10.23 -11.50 -9.48
C HIS A 51 -9.92 -10.44 -10.53
N PRO A 52 -10.76 -10.26 -11.58
CA PRO A 52 -10.47 -9.25 -12.61
C PRO A 52 -10.35 -7.85 -12.04
N LYS A 53 -11.17 -7.50 -11.05
CA LYS A 53 -11.13 -6.17 -10.44
C LYS A 53 -9.84 -5.99 -9.64
N SER A 54 -9.37 -7.03 -8.95
CA SER A 54 -8.11 -6.96 -8.22
C SER A 54 -6.94 -6.69 -9.17
N VAL A 55 -6.90 -7.39 -10.30
CA VAL A 55 -5.86 -7.20 -11.32
C VAL A 55 -5.92 -5.78 -11.89
N GLU A 56 -7.13 -5.29 -12.19
CA GLU A 56 -7.33 -3.94 -12.71
C GLU A 56 -6.78 -2.89 -11.73
N VAL A 57 -7.12 -3.01 -10.44
CA VAL A 57 -6.67 -2.06 -9.42
C VAL A 57 -5.16 -2.09 -9.27
N LEU A 58 -4.56 -3.28 -9.23
CA LEU A 58 -3.11 -3.42 -9.12
C LEU A 58 -2.40 -2.80 -10.32
N SER A 59 -2.91 -3.04 -11.53
CA SER A 59 -2.33 -2.47 -12.76
C SER A 59 -2.39 -0.94 -12.75
N ARG A 60 -3.54 -0.40 -12.34
CA ARG A 60 -3.75 1.05 -12.25
C ARG A 60 -2.83 1.66 -11.19
N THR A 61 -2.67 1.00 -10.04
CA THR A 61 -1.80 1.47 -8.97
C THR A 61 -0.34 1.46 -9.42
N MET A 62 0.08 0.42 -10.12
CA MET A 62 1.42 0.33 -10.67
C MET A 62 1.70 1.49 -11.62
N SER A 63 0.76 1.76 -12.53
CA SER A 63 0.90 2.86 -13.50
C SER A 63 0.99 4.21 -12.78
N TYR A 64 0.15 4.42 -11.78
CA TYR A 64 0.18 5.66 -11.00
C TYR A 64 1.52 5.85 -10.31
N VAL A 65 2.01 4.82 -9.63
CA VAL A 65 3.30 4.89 -8.92
C VAL A 65 4.45 5.13 -9.89
N ALA A 66 4.41 4.48 -11.05
CA ALA A 66 5.47 4.61 -12.06
C ALA A 66 5.55 6.03 -12.63
N THR A 67 4.41 6.72 -12.75
CA THR A 67 4.35 8.04 -13.35
C THR A 67 4.35 9.18 -12.33
N ASN A 68 4.27 8.88 -11.05
CA ASN A 68 4.21 9.88 -9.97
C ASN A 68 5.20 9.51 -8.86
N PRO A 69 6.51 9.52 -9.15
CA PRO A 69 7.49 9.17 -8.12
C PRO A 69 7.50 10.22 -7.00
N MET A 70 7.74 9.76 -5.78
CA MET A 70 7.90 10.67 -4.66
C MET A 70 9.23 11.41 -4.79
N PRO A 71 9.30 12.67 -4.32
CA PRO A 71 10.56 13.40 -4.32
C PRO A 71 11.64 12.64 -3.55
N ALA A 72 12.85 12.59 -4.11
CA ALA A 72 13.97 11.88 -3.46
C ALA A 72 14.26 12.42 -2.07
N GLY A 73 14.11 13.74 -1.89
CA GLY A 73 14.34 14.38 -0.58
C GLY A 73 13.38 13.90 0.49
N GLY A 74 12.20 13.39 0.11
CA GLY A 74 11.22 12.89 1.06
C GLY A 74 11.64 11.58 1.69
N VAL A 75 12.67 10.95 1.16
CA VAL A 75 13.16 9.66 1.63
C VAL A 75 14.29 9.81 2.64
N GLN A 76 14.82 10.99 2.75
CA GLN A 76 15.98 11.26 3.59
C GLN A 76 15.66 11.30 5.05
#